data_a1a16e0fee3ce774ced9a8e41dd44b18
#
_entry.id   a1a16e0fee3ce774ced9a8e41dd44b18
#
_cell.length_a   1.000
_cell.length_b   1.000
_cell.length_c   1.000
_cell.angle_alpha   90.00
_cell.angle_beta   90.00
_cell.angle_gamma   90.00
#
_symmetry.space_group_name_H-M   'P 1'
#
loop_
_entity.id
_entity.type
_entity.pdbx_description
1 polymer ?
#
loop_
_entity_poly.entity_id
_entity_poly.type
_entity_poly.pdbx_seq_one_letter_code
_entity_poly.pdbx_strand_id
1 'polypeptide(L)'
;MDARAAISELVVANRVVAQLKLVDSFGHVTVRNPENPQRFFMSRARAPGLVTKDDILEFDLNSTPVDLRGMRPYAERFIHGCLYKSRPDVMAVCHNHAHELLPMAVTKTVMRPALHSAAVIGHEVPVWDIRDHFGDGHRHD
;
A
#
# COMPACT_ATOMS: atom_id res chain seq x y z
N MET A 1 -0.56 14.89 15.04
CA MET A 1 -1.76 14.37 14.30
C MET A 1 -2.39 13.32 15.19
N ASP A 2 -3.70 13.37 15.43
CA ASP A 2 -4.42 12.31 16.13
C ASP A 2 -4.93 11.23 15.15
N ALA A 3 -5.44 10.12 15.68
CA ALA A 3 -5.93 9.01 14.86
C ALA A 3 -7.10 9.41 13.95
N ARG A 4 -7.98 10.31 14.39
CA ARG A 4 -9.12 10.79 13.60
C ARG A 4 -8.68 11.61 12.39
N ALA A 5 -7.68 12.47 12.58
CA ALA A 5 -7.08 13.23 11.49
C ALA A 5 -6.37 12.29 10.50
N ALA A 6 -5.59 11.32 10.99
CA ALA A 6 -4.92 10.33 10.15
C ALA A 6 -5.91 9.53 9.29
N ILE A 7 -7.05 9.09 9.85
CA ILE A 7 -8.11 8.42 9.11
C ILE A 7 -8.71 9.34 8.02
N SER A 8 -8.92 10.61 8.35
CA SER A 8 -9.47 11.58 7.39
C SER A 8 -8.52 11.80 6.20
N GLU A 9 -7.24 11.98 6.48
CA GLU A 9 -6.20 12.11 5.46
C GLU A 9 -6.02 10.83 4.63
N LEU A 10 -6.11 9.66 5.27
CA LEU A 10 -6.05 8.38 4.57
C LEU A 10 -7.16 8.21 3.54
N VAL A 11 -8.38 8.63 3.87
CA VAL A 11 -9.51 8.63 2.92
C VAL A 11 -9.21 9.55 1.73
N VAL A 12 -8.70 10.75 2.01
CA VAL A 12 -8.32 11.70 0.95
C VAL A 12 -7.20 11.11 0.09
N ALA A 13 -6.15 10.55 0.70
CA ALA A 13 -5.04 9.95 -0.02
C ALA A 13 -5.49 8.83 -0.98
N ASN A 14 -6.34 7.91 -0.52
CA ASN A 14 -6.89 6.86 -1.39
C ASN A 14 -7.63 7.43 -2.59
N ARG A 15 -8.45 8.45 -2.39
CA ARG A 15 -9.21 9.09 -3.48
C ARG A 15 -8.32 9.87 -4.44
N VAL A 16 -7.30 10.56 -3.93
CA VAL A 16 -6.34 11.31 -4.76
C VAL A 16 -5.55 10.37 -5.67
N VAL A 17 -4.98 9.29 -5.13
CA VAL A 17 -4.20 8.33 -5.96
C VAL A 17 -5.08 7.64 -7.01
N ALA A 18 -6.36 7.39 -6.69
CA ALA A 18 -7.33 6.85 -7.66
C ALA A 18 -7.67 7.89 -8.74
N GLN A 19 -7.92 9.14 -8.37
CA GLN A 19 -8.23 10.23 -9.32
C GLN A 19 -7.07 10.50 -10.28
N LEU A 20 -5.84 10.44 -9.77
CA LEU A 20 -4.61 10.58 -10.55
C LEU A 20 -4.26 9.33 -11.37
N LYS A 21 -5.07 8.27 -11.29
CA LYS A 21 -4.85 6.97 -11.97
C LYS A 21 -3.50 6.32 -11.60
N LEU A 22 -2.96 6.63 -10.43
CA LEU A 22 -1.75 6.00 -9.90
C LEU A 22 -2.03 4.60 -9.36
N VAL A 23 -3.28 4.32 -9.02
CA VAL A 23 -3.76 3.01 -8.57
C VAL A 23 -4.99 2.60 -9.37
N ASP A 24 -5.15 1.31 -9.52
CA ASP A 24 -6.37 0.67 -10.06
C ASP A 24 -7.40 0.44 -8.93
N SER A 25 -8.39 -0.43 -9.17
CA SER A 25 -9.40 -0.80 -8.18
C SER A 25 -8.85 -1.62 -7.02
N PHE A 26 -7.64 -2.17 -7.14
CA PHE A 26 -6.98 -3.04 -6.16
C PHE A 26 -5.88 -2.33 -5.38
N GLY A 27 -5.37 -1.21 -5.89
CA GLY A 27 -4.38 -0.42 -5.15
C GLY A 27 -4.95 0.24 -3.91
N HIS A 28 -4.10 0.55 -2.94
CA HIS A 28 -4.52 1.12 -1.65
C HIS A 28 -3.38 1.85 -0.94
N VAL A 29 -3.77 2.80 -0.10
CA VAL A 29 -2.87 3.51 0.80
C VAL A 29 -3.17 3.10 2.23
N THR A 30 -2.13 3.03 3.05
CA THR A 30 -2.23 2.84 4.50
C THR A 30 -1.45 3.91 5.23
N VAL A 31 -1.76 4.11 6.51
CA VAL A 31 -1.04 5.01 7.40
C VAL A 31 -0.84 4.35 8.76
N ARG A 32 0.37 4.48 9.33
CA ARG A 32 0.64 4.05 10.70
C ARG A 32 -0.23 4.84 11.66
N ASN A 33 -0.78 4.17 12.67
CA ASN A 33 -1.56 4.86 13.69
C ASN A 33 -0.64 5.78 14.51
N PRO A 34 -0.86 7.12 14.49
CA PRO A 34 0.01 8.06 15.20
C PRO A 34 -0.08 7.96 16.74
N GLU A 35 -1.15 7.39 17.26
CA GLU A 35 -1.35 7.19 18.70
C GLU A 35 -0.87 5.82 19.17
N ASN A 36 -0.73 4.86 18.24
CA ASN A 36 -0.18 3.53 18.54
C ASN A 36 0.67 3.03 17.36
N PRO A 37 2.00 3.24 17.37
CA PRO A 37 2.88 2.87 16.25
C PRO A 37 2.96 1.36 15.97
N GLN A 38 2.41 0.51 16.86
CA GLN A 38 2.27 -0.93 16.64
C GLN A 38 1.02 -1.30 15.85
N ARG A 39 0.32 -0.30 15.30
CA ARG A 39 -0.89 -0.46 14.51
C ARG A 39 -0.88 0.41 13.26
N PHE A 40 -1.72 0.08 12.30
CA PHE A 40 -1.91 0.88 11.08
C PHE A 40 -3.39 0.87 10.65
N PHE A 41 -3.77 1.87 9.90
CA PHE A 41 -5.09 2.02 9.29
C PHE A 41 -5.04 1.65 7.80
N MET A 42 -6.06 0.92 7.34
CA MET A 42 -6.26 0.51 5.96
C MET A 42 -7.76 0.42 5.67
N SER A 43 -8.19 0.72 4.45
CA SER A 43 -9.58 0.48 4.09
C SER A 43 -9.89 -1.02 4.02
N ARG A 44 -11.17 -1.38 4.21
CA ARG A 44 -11.64 -2.69 3.79
C ARG A 44 -11.40 -2.88 2.28
N ALA A 45 -11.56 -4.09 1.77
CA ALA A 45 -11.46 -4.38 0.34
C ALA A 45 -12.53 -3.59 -0.45
N ARG A 46 -12.14 -2.39 -0.88
CA ARG A 46 -12.96 -1.43 -1.62
C ARG A 46 -12.07 -0.60 -2.54
N ALA A 47 -12.54 -0.36 -3.77
CA ALA A 47 -11.82 0.49 -4.72
C ALA A 47 -11.48 1.85 -4.09
N PRO A 48 -10.22 2.32 -4.19
CA PRO A 48 -9.72 3.47 -3.43
C PRO A 48 -10.48 4.76 -3.68
N GLY A 49 -11.02 4.97 -4.89
CA GLY A 49 -11.87 6.11 -5.22
C GLY A 49 -13.21 6.17 -4.47
N LEU A 50 -13.65 5.04 -3.90
CA LEU A 50 -14.93 4.90 -3.20
C LEU A 50 -14.78 4.84 -1.68
N VAL A 51 -13.55 4.89 -1.16
CA VAL A 51 -13.27 4.77 0.28
C VAL A 51 -13.89 5.92 1.07
N THR A 52 -14.51 5.58 2.19
CA THR A 52 -15.07 6.51 3.19
C THR A 52 -14.43 6.24 4.55
N LYS A 53 -14.70 7.10 5.54
CA LYS A 53 -14.19 6.88 6.91
C LYS A 53 -14.69 5.58 7.53
N ASP A 54 -15.92 5.18 7.22
CA ASP A 54 -16.53 3.97 7.74
C ASP A 54 -15.88 2.70 7.18
N ASP A 55 -15.18 2.81 6.05
CA ASP A 55 -14.44 1.70 5.44
C ASP A 55 -13.07 1.46 6.08
N ILE A 56 -12.58 2.37 6.92
CA ILE A 56 -11.24 2.25 7.52
C ILE A 56 -11.27 1.28 8.69
N LEU A 57 -10.37 0.30 8.63
CA LEU A 57 -10.11 -0.72 9.63
C LEU A 57 -8.75 -0.47 10.27
N GLU A 58 -8.58 -0.90 11.52
CA GLU A 58 -7.31 -0.89 12.23
C GLU A 58 -6.73 -2.30 12.30
N PHE A 59 -5.42 -2.42 12.09
CA PHE A 59 -4.67 -3.67 12.10
C PHE A 59 -3.45 -3.56 13.02
N ASP A 60 -3.04 -4.68 13.62
CA ASP A 60 -1.72 -4.80 14.22
C ASP A 60 -0.63 -5.00 13.14
N LEU A 61 0.66 -5.01 13.53
CA LEU A 61 1.77 -5.21 12.60
C LEU A 61 1.87 -6.64 12.05
N ASN A 62 1.10 -7.60 12.55
CA ASN A 62 0.93 -8.92 11.96
C ASN A 62 -0.25 -8.95 10.97
N SER A 63 -0.83 -7.78 10.70
CA SER A 63 -1.99 -7.61 9.82
C SER A 63 -3.26 -8.29 10.32
N THR A 64 -3.33 -8.52 11.65
CA THR A 64 -4.55 -8.98 12.32
C THR A 64 -5.46 -7.79 12.54
N PRO A 65 -6.71 -7.82 12.09
CA PRO A 65 -7.64 -6.73 12.33
C PRO A 65 -8.01 -6.65 13.81
N VAL A 66 -8.10 -5.43 14.32
CA VAL A 66 -8.58 -5.18 15.70
C VAL A 66 -10.07 -5.46 15.80
N ASP A 67 -10.84 -4.97 14.82
CA ASP A 67 -12.26 -5.24 14.67
C ASP A 67 -12.64 -5.11 13.19
N LEU A 68 -13.13 -6.19 12.61
CA LEU A 68 -13.58 -6.22 11.20
C LEU A 68 -14.94 -5.56 10.99
N ARG A 69 -15.74 -5.41 12.02
CA ARG A 69 -17.12 -4.89 11.90
C ARG A 69 -17.93 -5.59 10.79
N GLY A 70 -17.67 -6.90 10.55
CA GLY A 70 -18.27 -7.67 9.47
C GLY A 70 -17.76 -7.35 8.06
N MET A 71 -16.70 -6.53 7.93
CA MET A 71 -16.15 -6.13 6.64
C MET A 71 -15.05 -7.10 6.18
N ARG A 72 -14.86 -7.21 4.87
CA ARG A 72 -13.80 -7.99 4.25
C ARG A 72 -12.52 -7.14 4.14
N PRO A 73 -11.39 -7.54 4.74
CA PRO A 73 -10.12 -6.85 4.57
C PRO A 73 -9.48 -7.20 3.23
N TYR A 74 -8.52 -6.37 2.76
CA TYR A 74 -7.65 -6.74 1.65
C TYR A 74 -6.78 -7.97 2.00
N ALA A 75 -6.58 -8.86 1.03
CA ALA A 75 -5.63 -9.96 1.16
C ALA A 75 -4.19 -9.44 1.30
N GLU A 76 -3.86 -8.38 0.58
CA GLU A 76 -2.53 -7.77 0.51
C GLU A 76 -2.14 -6.93 1.74
N ARG A 77 -2.99 -6.84 2.77
CA ARG A 77 -2.67 -6.16 4.04
C ARG A 77 -1.36 -6.62 4.68
N PHE A 78 -0.95 -7.85 4.41
CA PHE A 78 0.30 -8.41 4.91
C PHE A 78 1.55 -7.69 4.38
N ILE A 79 1.51 -7.18 3.13
CA ILE A 79 2.58 -6.36 2.55
C ILE A 79 2.84 -5.16 3.45
N HIS A 80 1.77 -4.46 3.85
CA HIS A 80 1.84 -3.26 4.69
C HIS A 80 2.32 -3.60 6.11
N GLY A 81 1.76 -4.62 6.74
CA GLY A 81 2.16 -5.04 8.09
C GLY A 81 3.64 -5.41 8.16
N CYS A 82 4.14 -6.21 7.21
CA CYS A 82 5.55 -6.57 7.11
C CYS A 82 6.45 -5.35 6.93
N LEU A 83 6.05 -4.40 6.08
CA LEU A 83 6.81 -3.18 5.82
C LEU A 83 6.87 -2.30 7.08
N TYR A 84 5.74 -2.06 7.73
CA TYR A 84 5.70 -1.30 8.99
C TYR A 84 6.50 -1.96 10.11
N LYS A 85 6.51 -3.29 10.17
CA LYS A 85 7.28 -4.06 11.15
C LYS A 85 8.78 -3.91 10.92
N SER A 86 9.22 -3.96 9.66
CA SER A 86 10.63 -3.86 9.26
C SER A 86 11.15 -2.42 9.27
N ARG A 87 10.29 -1.43 9.10
CA ARG A 87 10.64 -0.02 8.95
C ARG A 87 9.80 0.84 9.90
N PRO A 88 10.22 0.97 11.18
CA PRO A 88 9.51 1.80 12.17
C PRO A 88 9.41 3.28 11.81
N ASP A 89 10.31 3.76 10.95
CA ASP A 89 10.36 5.13 10.43
C ASP A 89 9.32 5.40 9.34
N VAL A 90 8.77 4.37 8.71
CA VAL A 90 7.75 4.51 7.65
C VAL A 90 6.40 4.81 8.27
N MET A 91 5.78 5.92 7.87
CA MET A 91 4.49 6.38 8.37
C MET A 91 3.32 6.10 7.42
N ALA A 92 3.57 5.97 6.12
CA ALA A 92 2.56 5.65 5.13
C ALA A 92 3.10 4.72 4.04
N VAL A 93 2.25 3.87 3.48
CA VAL A 93 2.59 2.96 2.39
C VAL A 93 1.52 3.04 1.32
N CYS A 94 1.94 3.15 0.06
CA CYS A 94 1.06 3.05 -1.10
C CYS A 94 1.44 1.80 -1.91
N HIS A 95 0.49 0.89 -2.05
CA HIS A 95 0.59 -0.25 -2.96
C HIS A 95 -0.19 0.05 -4.24
N ASN A 96 0.41 -0.20 -5.39
CA ASN A 96 -0.22 0.10 -6.67
C ASN A 96 0.24 -0.84 -7.79
N HIS A 97 -0.57 -0.89 -8.85
CA HIS A 97 -0.29 -1.57 -10.11
C HIS A 97 -0.31 -0.54 -11.24
N ALA A 98 0.51 0.50 -11.13
CA ALA A 98 0.54 1.57 -12.13
C ALA A 98 0.86 0.99 -13.51
N HIS A 99 -0.04 1.21 -14.47
CA HIS A 99 0.05 0.60 -15.80
C HIS A 99 1.33 1.01 -16.54
N GLU A 100 1.82 2.21 -16.28
CA GLU A 100 3.06 2.73 -16.85
C GLU A 100 4.30 2.00 -16.34
N LEU A 101 4.21 1.39 -15.15
CA LEU A 101 5.30 0.66 -14.51
C LEU A 101 5.28 -0.84 -14.81
N LEU A 102 4.12 -1.41 -15.16
CA LEU A 102 3.99 -2.85 -15.44
C LEU A 102 4.96 -3.35 -16.53
N PRO A 103 5.21 -2.63 -17.64
CA PRO A 103 6.20 -3.06 -18.62
C PRO A 103 7.61 -3.22 -18.04
N MET A 104 7.99 -2.39 -17.07
CA MET A 104 9.29 -2.50 -16.39
C MET A 104 9.35 -3.72 -15.47
N ALA A 105 8.23 -4.09 -14.84
CA ALA A 105 8.14 -5.27 -13.98
C ALA A 105 8.26 -6.58 -14.76
N VAL A 106 7.86 -6.63 -16.03
CA VAL A 106 7.88 -7.84 -16.88
C VAL A 106 9.04 -7.89 -17.86
N THR A 107 9.83 -6.83 -17.96
CA THR A 107 11.03 -6.75 -18.79
C THR A 107 12.28 -6.64 -17.92
N LYS A 108 13.45 -6.71 -18.54
CA LYS A 108 14.73 -6.46 -17.83
C LYS A 108 15.11 -4.97 -17.79
N THR A 109 14.15 -4.08 -18.03
CA THR A 109 14.40 -2.64 -18.06
C THR A 109 14.45 -2.11 -16.63
N VAL A 110 15.59 -1.53 -16.25
CA VAL A 110 15.77 -0.91 -14.93
C VAL A 110 15.15 0.49 -14.93
N MET A 111 14.27 0.76 -13.98
CA MET A 111 13.70 2.09 -13.78
C MET A 111 14.77 3.02 -13.18
N ARG A 112 14.99 4.17 -13.81
CA ARG A 112 15.93 5.19 -13.36
C ARG A 112 15.27 6.57 -13.38
N PRO A 113 15.60 7.44 -12.42
CA PRO A 113 15.12 8.81 -12.45
C PRO A 113 15.69 9.56 -13.65
N ALA A 114 14.83 10.03 -14.54
CA ALA A 114 15.22 10.80 -15.71
C ALA A 114 15.10 12.31 -15.50
N LEU A 115 14.36 12.75 -14.49
CA LEU A 115 14.12 14.15 -14.14
C LEU A 115 14.50 14.39 -12.67
N HIS A 116 14.87 15.64 -12.34
CA HIS A 116 15.24 16.01 -10.98
C HIS A 116 14.09 15.73 -9.97
N SER A 117 12.84 15.90 -10.35
CA SER A 117 11.68 15.58 -9.52
C SER A 117 11.54 14.09 -9.19
N ALA A 118 12.10 13.21 -10.02
CA ALA A 118 12.13 11.77 -9.77
C ALA A 118 13.31 11.34 -8.87
N ALA A 119 14.24 12.24 -8.52
CA ALA A 119 15.41 11.92 -7.71
C ALA A 119 15.05 11.40 -6.31
N VAL A 120 13.84 11.66 -5.83
CA VAL A 120 13.32 11.14 -4.55
C VAL A 120 13.28 9.61 -4.47
N ILE A 121 13.25 8.91 -5.63
CA ILE A 121 13.28 7.44 -5.67
C ILE A 121 14.71 6.86 -5.58
N GLY A 122 15.75 7.70 -5.50
CA GLY A 122 17.15 7.28 -5.46
C GLY A 122 17.72 6.99 -6.85
N HIS A 123 18.88 6.32 -6.89
CA HIS A 123 19.57 6.02 -8.16
C HIS A 123 18.88 4.93 -8.98
N GLU A 124 18.23 4.00 -8.30
CA GLU A 124 17.46 2.89 -8.92
C GLU A 124 16.34 2.46 -8.00
N VAL A 125 15.32 1.85 -8.60
CA VAL A 125 14.22 1.22 -7.87
C VAL A 125 14.55 -0.25 -7.71
N PRO A 126 14.60 -0.79 -6.47
CA PRO A 126 14.81 -2.21 -6.24
C PRO A 126 13.75 -3.06 -6.96
N VAL A 127 14.18 -4.09 -7.64
CA VAL A 127 13.28 -5.08 -8.26
C VAL A 127 13.42 -6.38 -7.50
N TRP A 128 12.30 -6.91 -7.05
CA TRP A 128 12.23 -8.22 -6.42
C TRP A 128 11.36 -9.13 -7.27
N ASP A 129 11.98 -10.11 -7.93
CA ASP A 129 11.26 -11.07 -8.74
C ASP A 129 10.81 -12.25 -7.87
N ILE A 130 9.51 -12.39 -7.70
CA ILE A 130 8.91 -13.45 -6.90
C ILE A 130 9.30 -14.85 -7.42
N ARG A 131 9.53 -15.01 -8.73
CA ARG A 131 9.89 -16.28 -9.34
C ARG A 131 11.26 -16.78 -8.90
N ASP A 132 12.19 -15.88 -8.59
CA ASP A 132 13.54 -16.23 -8.11
C ASP A 132 13.48 -16.94 -6.74
N HIS A 133 12.41 -16.70 -5.97
CA HIS A 133 12.25 -17.24 -4.61
C HIS A 133 11.24 -18.38 -4.52
N PHE A 134 10.23 -18.40 -5.38
CA PHE A 134 9.10 -19.32 -5.27
C PHE A 134 8.87 -20.15 -6.54
N GLY A 135 9.67 -19.93 -7.61
CA GLY A 135 9.50 -20.57 -8.92
C GLY A 135 8.23 -20.11 -9.66
N ASP A 136 8.01 -20.69 -10.84
CA ASP A 136 6.88 -20.34 -11.71
C ASP A 136 5.53 -20.93 -11.24
N GLY A 137 5.51 -21.66 -10.12
CA GLY A 137 4.38 -22.49 -9.67
C GLY A 137 3.38 -21.81 -8.75
N HIS A 138 3.52 -20.53 -8.43
CA HIS A 138 2.52 -19.85 -7.62
C HIS A 138 1.25 -19.56 -8.42
N ARG A 139 0.39 -20.57 -8.45
CA ARG A 139 -1.03 -20.34 -8.69
C ARG A 139 -1.60 -19.78 -7.38
N HIS A 140 -2.21 -18.61 -7.49
CA HIS A 140 -3.07 -18.10 -6.42
C HIS A 140 -4.33 -18.98 -6.42
N ASP A 141 -4.35 -20.01 -5.54
CA ASP A 141 -5.58 -20.70 -5.17
C ASP A 141 -6.40 -19.83 -4.21
#